data_9434aa8b0a1e2e6942e7b20d054bbfec
#
_entry.id   9434aa8b0a1e2e6942e7b20d054bbfec
#
_cell.length_a   1.000
_cell.length_b   1.000
_cell.length_c   1.000
_cell.angle_alpha   90.00
_cell.angle_beta   90.00
_cell.angle_gamma   90.00
#
_symmetry.space_group_name_H-M   'P 1'
#
loop_
_entity.id
_entity.type
_entity.pdbx_description
1 polymer ?
#
loop_
_entity_poly.entity_id
_entity_poly.type
_entity_poly.pdbx_seq_one_letter_code
_entity_poly.pdbx_strand_id
1 'polypeptide(L)'
;MESRGTARRRRGPGARRPAAPGPARTVTVVSIAASDSGGGAGIQADLLTFAAHGVHGATVLTAATAQNTREVTAVEPSSTRFIARQIDAVFSDFRPAAVKVGMLYDAPRIRAVAAGLKRHGARNVVVDPVMVAKSGARLLSRAAVATLRDRLLPLADLVTPNIPEAEVLAGMRIRSAAERRIAAAAIYDLGPRAVLVKGGHGRGAGLRDLLFDGRFFTEFTAPRIRTRATHGTGCTLSSAIAANLALGLDLDEAIVAAIRYLRAGLERGRFPGSGFGVPDHFPWE
;
A
#
# COMPACT_ATOMS: atom_id res chain seq x y z
N MET A 1 -70.86 26.37 -49.13
CA MET A 1 -70.71 25.54 -47.91
C MET A 1 -69.46 24.70 -48.04
N GLU A 2 -68.33 25.24 -47.59
CA GLU A 2 -67.02 24.61 -47.69
C GLU A 2 -66.66 23.87 -46.40
N SER A 3 -66.45 22.56 -46.49
CA SER A 3 -66.02 21.72 -45.39
C SER A 3 -64.48 21.79 -45.27
N ARG A 4 -64.02 22.36 -44.19
CA ARG A 4 -62.59 22.36 -43.83
C ARG A 4 -62.16 21.01 -43.22
N GLY A 5 -61.40 20.22 -43.99
CA GLY A 5 -60.78 19.01 -43.50
C GLY A 5 -59.55 19.32 -42.63
N THR A 6 -59.55 18.92 -41.38
CA THR A 6 -58.42 19.03 -40.45
C THR A 6 -57.45 17.87 -40.67
N ALA A 7 -56.27 18.16 -41.23
CA ALA A 7 -55.18 17.18 -41.39
C ALA A 7 -54.53 16.87 -40.02
N ARG A 8 -54.71 15.66 -39.53
CA ARG A 8 -54.03 15.11 -38.34
C ARG A 8 -52.58 14.81 -38.67
N ARG A 9 -51.65 15.62 -38.17
CA ARG A 9 -50.21 15.32 -38.24
C ARG A 9 -49.91 14.07 -37.41
N ARG A 10 -49.48 13.00 -38.06
CA ARG A 10 -48.90 11.82 -37.43
C ARG A 10 -47.54 12.20 -36.79
N ARG A 11 -47.44 12.11 -35.48
CA ARG A 11 -46.15 12.20 -34.77
C ARG A 11 -45.34 10.95 -35.11
N GLY A 12 -44.20 11.10 -35.73
CA GLY A 12 -43.22 10.04 -35.99
C GLY A 12 -42.67 9.45 -34.68
N PRO A 13 -42.14 8.22 -34.69
CA PRO A 13 -41.62 7.56 -33.49
C PRO A 13 -40.46 8.42 -32.96
N GLY A 14 -40.60 8.92 -31.69
CA GLY A 14 -39.61 9.74 -31.01
C GLY A 14 -38.28 8.99 -30.93
N ALA A 15 -37.21 9.61 -31.43
CA ALA A 15 -35.87 9.12 -31.29
C ALA A 15 -35.58 8.91 -29.76
N ARG A 16 -35.29 7.68 -29.38
CA ARG A 16 -34.86 7.36 -28.00
C ARG A 16 -33.58 8.14 -27.74
N ARG A 17 -33.59 9.04 -26.75
CA ARG A 17 -32.37 9.66 -26.24
C ARG A 17 -31.42 8.54 -25.82
N PRO A 18 -30.12 8.59 -26.21
CA PRO A 18 -29.15 7.65 -25.70
C PRO A 18 -29.18 7.68 -24.15
N ALA A 19 -29.19 6.50 -23.54
CA ALA A 19 -29.13 6.39 -22.09
C ALA A 19 -27.86 7.10 -21.62
N ALA A 20 -27.98 7.90 -20.55
CA ALA A 20 -26.81 8.53 -19.94
C ALA A 20 -25.81 7.42 -19.58
N PRO A 21 -24.50 7.63 -19.80
CA PRO A 21 -23.48 6.66 -19.39
C PRO A 21 -23.67 6.40 -17.90
N GLY A 22 -23.70 5.11 -17.52
CA GLY A 22 -23.76 4.72 -16.12
C GLY A 22 -22.59 5.32 -15.33
N PRO A 23 -22.68 5.42 -13.99
CA PRO A 23 -21.60 5.99 -13.19
C PRO A 23 -20.31 5.24 -13.47
N ALA A 24 -19.22 5.99 -13.68
CA ALA A 24 -17.88 5.43 -13.89
C ALA A 24 -17.52 4.55 -12.69
N ARG A 25 -17.01 3.35 -12.97
CA ARG A 25 -16.65 2.41 -11.89
C ARG A 25 -15.51 2.98 -11.06
N THR A 26 -15.72 3.11 -9.75
CA THR A 26 -14.69 3.61 -8.83
C THR A 26 -13.53 2.61 -8.74
N VAL A 27 -12.29 3.10 -8.90
CA VAL A 27 -11.08 2.31 -8.69
C VAL A 27 -10.98 1.96 -7.20
N THR A 28 -10.82 0.68 -6.88
CA THR A 28 -10.70 0.20 -5.49
C THR A 28 -9.31 -0.37 -5.24
N VAL A 29 -8.72 -0.01 -4.10
CA VAL A 29 -7.49 -0.58 -3.55
C VAL A 29 -7.81 -1.22 -2.20
N VAL A 30 -7.25 -2.40 -1.91
CA VAL A 30 -7.43 -3.03 -0.60
C VAL A 30 -6.15 -2.97 0.22
N SER A 31 -6.27 -2.55 1.48
CA SER A 31 -5.22 -2.68 2.49
C SER A 31 -5.47 -3.95 3.31
N ILE A 32 -4.46 -4.84 3.35
CA ILE A 32 -4.43 -6.03 4.20
C ILE A 32 -3.37 -5.78 5.27
N ALA A 33 -3.78 -5.25 6.43
CA ALA A 33 -2.85 -4.83 7.47
C ALA A 33 -3.50 -4.78 8.86
N ALA A 34 -2.70 -4.48 9.88
CA ALA A 34 -3.21 -4.21 11.22
C ALA A 34 -3.79 -2.79 11.32
N SER A 35 -4.68 -2.61 12.30
CA SER A 35 -5.22 -1.31 12.72
C SER A 35 -4.29 -0.67 13.74
N ASP A 36 -3.96 0.60 13.56
CA ASP A 36 -3.29 1.47 14.53
C ASP A 36 -4.34 2.34 15.23
N SER A 37 -4.60 2.11 16.52
CA SER A 37 -5.57 2.90 17.29
C SER A 37 -5.18 4.39 17.41
N GLY A 38 -3.90 4.72 17.24
CA GLY A 38 -3.40 6.10 17.19
C GLY A 38 -3.62 6.79 15.84
N GLY A 39 -4.07 6.04 14.82
CA GLY A 39 -4.43 6.58 13.51
C GLY A 39 -3.25 6.96 12.60
N GLY A 40 -2.00 6.75 13.04
CA GLY A 40 -0.81 7.23 12.34
C GLY A 40 -0.17 6.22 11.37
N ALA A 41 -0.55 4.94 11.43
CA ALA A 41 -0.02 3.87 10.60
C ALA A 41 -1.12 2.84 10.26
N GLY A 42 -0.74 1.65 9.77
CA GLY A 42 -1.67 0.56 9.48
C GLY A 42 -2.76 0.95 8.50
N ILE A 43 -3.92 0.29 8.63
CA ILE A 43 -5.07 0.53 7.71
C ILE A 43 -5.55 1.98 7.74
N GLN A 44 -5.35 2.72 8.83
CA GLN A 44 -5.76 4.13 8.93
C GLN A 44 -4.93 5.01 8.00
N ALA A 45 -3.60 4.92 8.05
CA ALA A 45 -2.71 5.63 7.14
C ALA A 45 -2.95 5.20 5.68
N ASP A 46 -3.22 3.91 5.46
CA ASP A 46 -3.50 3.36 4.13
C ASP A 46 -4.79 3.97 3.56
N LEU A 47 -5.89 3.99 4.32
CA LEU A 47 -7.17 4.57 3.91
C LEU A 47 -7.10 6.07 3.64
N LEU A 48 -6.41 6.83 4.51
CA LEU A 48 -6.17 8.26 4.30
C LEU A 48 -5.37 8.50 3.01
N THR A 49 -4.35 7.67 2.76
CA THR A 49 -3.56 7.73 1.52
C THR A 49 -4.41 7.42 0.29
N PHE A 50 -5.25 6.38 0.35
CA PHE A 50 -6.16 6.02 -0.75
C PHE A 50 -7.16 7.14 -1.04
N ALA A 51 -7.75 7.73 0.01
CA ALA A 51 -8.67 8.87 -0.13
C ALA A 51 -7.98 10.07 -0.79
N ALA A 52 -6.75 10.40 -0.38
CA ALA A 52 -5.96 11.48 -0.98
C ALA A 52 -5.61 11.25 -2.45
N HIS A 53 -5.59 9.99 -2.91
CA HIS A 53 -5.39 9.62 -4.32
C HIS A 53 -6.70 9.45 -5.11
N GLY A 54 -7.87 9.73 -4.49
CA GLY A 54 -9.17 9.63 -5.15
C GLY A 54 -9.61 8.19 -5.46
N VAL A 55 -9.05 7.18 -4.78
CA VAL A 55 -9.45 5.78 -4.94
C VAL A 55 -10.25 5.29 -3.73
N HIS A 56 -11.17 4.35 -3.95
CA HIS A 56 -11.90 3.71 -2.86
C HIS A 56 -10.98 2.75 -2.09
N GLY A 57 -10.87 2.94 -0.77
CA GLY A 57 -10.09 2.08 0.12
C GLY A 57 -10.98 1.01 0.77
N ALA A 58 -10.71 -0.27 0.50
CA ALA A 58 -11.25 -1.39 1.27
C ALA A 58 -10.18 -1.94 2.22
N THR A 59 -10.58 -2.67 3.27
CA THR A 59 -9.63 -3.21 4.26
C THR A 59 -9.88 -4.67 4.60
N VAL A 60 -8.79 -5.36 4.92
CA VAL A 60 -8.76 -6.67 5.58
C VAL A 60 -7.92 -6.54 6.85
N LEU A 61 -8.56 -6.64 8.00
CA LEU A 61 -7.91 -6.46 9.30
C LEU A 61 -7.18 -7.72 9.73
N THR A 62 -5.86 -7.63 9.89
CA THR A 62 -5.01 -8.75 10.34
C THR A 62 -4.78 -8.78 11.85
N ALA A 63 -4.77 -7.62 12.49
CA ALA A 63 -4.69 -7.43 13.93
C ALA A 63 -5.20 -6.04 14.33
N ALA A 64 -5.61 -5.87 15.57
CA ALA A 64 -5.80 -4.57 16.19
C ALA A 64 -4.64 -4.29 17.16
N THR A 65 -4.13 -3.05 17.19
CA THR A 65 -3.10 -2.66 18.16
C THR A 65 -3.64 -1.65 19.15
N ALA A 66 -3.27 -1.77 20.41
CA ALA A 66 -3.35 -0.69 21.38
C ALA A 66 -2.06 0.13 21.23
N GLN A 67 -2.13 1.18 20.43
CA GLN A 67 -0.98 1.95 19.97
C GLN A 67 -1.26 3.44 20.04
N ASN A 68 -0.24 4.21 20.34
CA ASN A 68 -0.25 5.67 20.32
C ASN A 68 1.04 6.19 19.64
N THR A 69 1.29 7.50 19.71
CA THR A 69 2.47 8.13 19.07
C THR A 69 3.81 7.76 19.71
N ARG A 70 3.81 7.05 20.84
CA ARG A 70 5.01 6.66 21.58
C ARG A 70 5.30 5.17 21.56
N GLU A 71 4.26 4.33 21.67
CA GLU A 71 4.44 2.89 21.88
C GLU A 71 3.26 2.05 21.39
N VAL A 72 3.50 0.75 21.28
CA VAL A 72 2.51 -0.32 21.10
C VAL A 72 2.46 -1.09 22.42
N THR A 73 1.32 -1.04 23.12
CA THR A 73 1.14 -1.69 24.43
C THR A 73 0.50 -3.07 24.33
N ALA A 74 -0.30 -3.31 23.29
CA ALA A 74 -0.93 -4.62 23.06
C ALA A 74 -1.20 -4.83 21.56
N VAL A 75 -1.29 -6.11 21.17
CA VAL A 75 -1.70 -6.54 19.83
C VAL A 75 -2.69 -7.67 19.96
N GLU A 76 -3.89 -7.50 19.39
CA GLU A 76 -4.92 -8.53 19.28
C GLU A 76 -5.04 -9.01 17.85
N PRO A 77 -4.56 -10.20 17.50
CA PRO A 77 -4.56 -10.68 16.14
C PRO A 77 -5.94 -11.24 15.72
N SER A 78 -6.40 -10.90 14.51
CA SER A 78 -7.59 -11.49 13.90
C SER A 78 -7.39 -12.99 13.67
N SER A 79 -8.44 -13.80 13.79
CA SER A 79 -8.35 -15.22 13.44
C SER A 79 -8.10 -15.41 11.95
N THR A 80 -7.34 -16.44 11.56
CA THR A 80 -7.07 -16.77 10.16
C THR A 80 -8.35 -17.02 9.35
N ARG A 81 -9.37 -17.63 10.00
CA ARG A 81 -10.70 -17.83 9.41
C ARG A 81 -11.39 -16.49 9.11
N PHE A 82 -11.27 -15.51 10.01
CA PHE A 82 -11.89 -14.19 9.80
C PHE A 82 -11.16 -13.40 8.70
N ILE A 83 -9.82 -13.46 8.66
CA ILE A 83 -9.02 -12.87 7.58
C ILE A 83 -9.46 -13.43 6.21
N ALA A 84 -9.59 -14.75 6.09
CA ALA A 84 -10.05 -15.37 4.85
C ALA A 84 -11.44 -14.89 4.44
N ARG A 85 -12.40 -14.78 5.37
CA ARG A 85 -13.74 -14.26 5.11
C ARG A 85 -13.74 -12.79 4.67
N GLN A 86 -12.92 -11.95 5.28
CA GLN A 86 -12.79 -10.55 4.86
C GLN A 86 -12.22 -10.46 3.43
N ILE A 87 -11.19 -11.26 3.10
CA ILE A 87 -10.64 -11.32 1.74
C ILE A 87 -11.73 -11.74 0.75
N ASP A 88 -12.45 -12.81 1.03
CA ASP A 88 -13.52 -13.31 0.16
C ASP A 88 -14.62 -12.26 -0.04
N ALA A 89 -15.06 -11.59 1.02
CA ALA A 89 -16.08 -10.54 0.95
C ALA A 89 -15.62 -9.35 0.07
N VAL A 90 -14.39 -8.88 0.27
CA VAL A 90 -13.86 -7.74 -0.48
C VAL A 90 -13.62 -8.10 -1.96
N PHE A 91 -12.96 -9.21 -2.23
CA PHE A 91 -12.58 -9.56 -3.60
C PHE A 91 -13.75 -10.00 -4.47
N SER A 92 -14.79 -10.63 -3.87
CA SER A 92 -15.98 -11.07 -4.63
C SER A 92 -16.82 -9.92 -5.15
N ASP A 93 -16.81 -8.76 -4.48
CA ASP A 93 -17.65 -7.61 -4.82
C ASP A 93 -16.84 -6.47 -5.47
N PHE A 94 -15.80 -5.97 -4.79
CA PHE A 94 -15.07 -4.76 -5.20
C PHE A 94 -14.10 -4.99 -6.36
N ARG A 95 -13.55 -6.20 -6.54
CA ARG A 95 -12.51 -6.54 -7.53
C ARG A 95 -11.35 -5.53 -7.50
N PRO A 96 -10.57 -5.48 -6.42
CA PRO A 96 -9.53 -4.47 -6.23
C PRO A 96 -8.54 -4.42 -7.40
N ALA A 97 -8.19 -3.20 -7.85
CA ALA A 97 -7.20 -2.98 -8.91
C ALA A 97 -5.76 -3.11 -8.39
N ALA A 98 -5.56 -2.90 -7.08
CA ALA A 98 -4.28 -3.12 -6.39
C ALA A 98 -4.51 -3.56 -4.95
N VAL A 99 -3.46 -4.14 -4.37
CA VAL A 99 -3.42 -4.62 -2.98
C VAL A 99 -2.19 -4.06 -2.29
N LYS A 100 -2.35 -3.42 -1.14
CA LYS A 100 -1.25 -3.13 -0.23
C LYS A 100 -1.30 -4.12 0.93
N VAL A 101 -0.19 -4.80 1.18
CA VAL A 101 -0.02 -5.68 2.34
C VAL A 101 0.95 -5.03 3.32
N GLY A 102 0.52 -4.90 4.60
CA GLY A 102 1.34 -4.37 5.68
C GLY A 102 1.62 -5.40 6.78
N MET A 103 1.45 -5.02 8.05
CA MET A 103 1.69 -5.89 9.19
C MET A 103 0.76 -7.13 9.20
N LEU A 104 1.34 -8.34 9.28
CA LEU A 104 0.61 -9.62 9.28
C LEU A 104 0.76 -10.42 10.59
N TYR A 105 1.59 -9.97 11.52
CA TYR A 105 1.81 -10.51 12.86
C TYR A 105 2.57 -11.84 12.89
N ASP A 106 2.07 -12.96 12.29
CA ASP A 106 2.66 -14.30 12.40
C ASP A 106 2.47 -15.16 11.13
N ALA A 107 3.12 -16.33 11.13
CA ALA A 107 3.11 -17.28 10.02
C ALA A 107 1.71 -17.80 9.62
N PRO A 108 0.79 -18.16 10.55
CA PRO A 108 -0.57 -18.56 10.19
C PRO A 108 -1.32 -17.49 9.40
N ARG A 109 -1.20 -16.22 9.78
CA ARG A 109 -1.87 -15.09 9.11
C ARG A 109 -1.25 -14.80 7.77
N ILE A 110 0.08 -14.86 7.65
CA ILE A 110 0.77 -14.76 6.36
C ILE A 110 0.25 -15.83 5.39
N ARG A 111 0.14 -17.09 5.84
CA ARG A 111 -0.40 -18.17 4.99
C ARG A 111 -1.84 -17.93 4.57
N ALA A 112 -2.70 -17.44 5.49
CA ALA A 112 -4.10 -17.12 5.19
C ALA A 112 -4.22 -16.01 4.12
N VAL A 113 -3.42 -14.94 4.25
CA VAL A 113 -3.37 -13.83 3.28
C VAL A 113 -2.84 -14.33 1.94
N ALA A 114 -1.71 -15.01 1.91
CA ALA A 114 -1.13 -15.55 0.67
C ALA A 114 -2.10 -16.49 -0.07
N ALA A 115 -2.79 -17.37 0.66
CA ALA A 115 -3.82 -18.25 0.07
C ALA A 115 -4.99 -17.46 -0.52
N GLY A 116 -5.44 -16.40 0.17
CA GLY A 116 -6.49 -15.51 -0.32
C GLY A 116 -6.08 -14.77 -1.59
N LEU A 117 -4.92 -14.13 -1.60
CA LEU A 117 -4.39 -13.41 -2.76
C LEU A 117 -4.26 -14.33 -3.99
N LYS A 118 -3.71 -15.54 -3.80
CA LYS A 118 -3.59 -16.54 -4.86
C LYS A 118 -4.94 -16.98 -5.39
N ARG A 119 -5.92 -17.29 -4.51
CA ARG A 119 -7.27 -17.74 -4.88
C ARG A 119 -8.01 -16.72 -5.73
N HIS A 120 -7.88 -15.45 -5.40
CA HIS A 120 -8.57 -14.37 -6.10
C HIS A 120 -7.76 -13.77 -7.27
N GLY A 121 -6.56 -14.28 -7.56
CA GLY A 121 -5.71 -13.77 -8.65
C GLY A 121 -5.38 -12.28 -8.46
N ALA A 122 -5.03 -11.87 -7.22
CA ALA A 122 -4.70 -10.49 -6.90
C ALA A 122 -3.58 -9.95 -7.80
N ARG A 123 -3.68 -8.67 -8.18
CA ARG A 123 -2.73 -7.97 -9.04
C ARG A 123 -2.26 -6.69 -8.37
N ASN A 124 -1.13 -6.15 -8.84
CA ASN A 124 -0.52 -4.94 -8.27
C ASN A 124 -0.35 -5.07 -6.75
N VAL A 125 0.22 -6.21 -6.31
CA VAL A 125 0.41 -6.53 -4.90
C VAL A 125 1.67 -5.85 -4.39
N VAL A 126 1.51 -4.81 -3.58
CA VAL A 126 2.61 -4.08 -2.92
C VAL A 126 2.74 -4.57 -1.49
N VAL A 127 3.86 -5.21 -1.15
CA VAL A 127 4.14 -5.74 0.18
C VAL A 127 5.13 -4.84 0.91
N ASP A 128 4.67 -4.18 1.98
CA ASP A 128 5.54 -3.52 2.97
C ASP A 128 5.84 -4.53 4.08
N PRO A 129 7.06 -5.10 4.15
CA PRO A 129 7.37 -6.23 5.02
C PRO A 129 7.63 -5.78 6.46
N VAL A 130 6.64 -5.16 7.09
CA VAL A 130 6.73 -4.55 8.41
C VAL A 130 7.14 -5.58 9.48
N MET A 131 8.35 -5.41 10.05
CA MET A 131 8.90 -6.32 11.08
C MET A 131 8.97 -5.68 12.45
N VAL A 132 9.14 -4.36 12.51
CA VAL A 132 9.33 -3.60 13.75
C VAL A 132 8.56 -2.29 13.66
N ALA A 133 7.85 -1.94 14.74
CA ALA A 133 7.19 -0.64 14.85
C ALA A 133 8.22 0.49 15.00
N LYS A 134 7.81 1.74 14.73
CA LYS A 134 8.67 2.92 14.94
C LYS A 134 9.15 3.06 16.37
N SER A 135 8.36 2.60 17.34
CA SER A 135 8.72 2.52 18.77
C SER A 135 9.75 1.45 19.13
N GLY A 136 10.15 0.59 18.18
CA GLY A 136 11.04 -0.56 18.40
C GLY A 136 10.33 -1.87 18.77
N ALA A 137 9.00 -1.87 18.94
CA ALA A 137 8.25 -3.08 19.23
C ALA A 137 8.31 -4.05 18.02
N ARG A 138 8.61 -5.32 18.30
CA ARG A 138 8.61 -6.36 17.25
C ARG A 138 7.18 -6.69 16.84
N LEU A 139 6.90 -6.54 15.57
CA LEU A 139 5.58 -6.77 14.94
C LEU A 139 5.51 -8.08 14.16
N LEU A 140 6.67 -8.69 13.84
CA LEU A 140 6.75 -9.96 13.15
C LEU A 140 7.71 -10.91 13.89
N SER A 141 7.27 -12.15 14.15
CA SER A 141 8.12 -13.16 14.77
C SER A 141 9.22 -13.65 13.81
N ARG A 142 10.36 -14.14 14.37
CA ARG A 142 11.43 -14.71 13.52
C ARG A 142 10.93 -15.89 12.66
N ALA A 143 10.09 -16.76 13.20
CA ALA A 143 9.51 -17.88 12.48
C ALA A 143 8.60 -17.45 11.33
N ALA A 144 7.98 -16.26 11.42
CA ALA A 144 7.12 -15.73 10.37
C ALA A 144 7.91 -15.21 9.17
N VAL A 145 9.19 -14.80 9.35
CA VAL A 145 10.03 -14.31 8.25
C VAL A 145 10.21 -15.38 7.17
N ALA A 146 10.45 -16.65 7.54
CA ALA A 146 10.55 -17.73 6.56
C ALA A 146 9.24 -17.89 5.77
N THR A 147 8.08 -17.87 6.46
CA THR A 147 6.78 -17.94 5.78
C THR A 147 6.52 -16.73 4.87
N LEU A 148 6.95 -15.53 5.28
CA LEU A 148 6.87 -14.32 4.44
C LEU A 148 7.65 -14.53 3.14
N ARG A 149 8.93 -14.97 3.23
CA ARG A 149 9.81 -15.25 2.08
C ARG A 149 9.22 -16.30 1.15
N ASP A 150 8.75 -17.43 1.71
CA ASP A 150 8.39 -18.60 0.92
C ASP A 150 6.95 -18.55 0.37
N ARG A 151 6.06 -17.78 0.98
CA ARG A 151 4.62 -17.82 0.65
C ARG A 151 4.04 -16.51 0.16
N LEU A 152 4.55 -15.38 0.63
CA LEU A 152 3.97 -14.07 0.29
C LEU A 152 4.80 -13.32 -0.75
N LEU A 153 6.14 -13.28 -0.59
CA LEU A 153 6.99 -12.54 -1.54
C LEU A 153 6.85 -13.04 -2.99
N PRO A 154 6.68 -14.34 -3.29
CA PRO A 154 6.44 -14.78 -4.66
C PRO A 154 5.13 -14.31 -5.30
N LEU A 155 4.22 -13.73 -4.51
CA LEU A 155 2.96 -13.15 -5.00
C LEU A 155 3.03 -11.63 -5.15
N ALA A 156 4.14 -11.00 -4.73
CA ALA A 156 4.28 -9.55 -4.75
C ALA A 156 4.71 -9.05 -6.13
N ASP A 157 4.05 -8.01 -6.63
CA ASP A 157 4.54 -7.23 -7.77
C ASP A 157 5.65 -6.27 -7.32
N LEU A 158 5.58 -5.78 -6.07
CA LEU A 158 6.62 -4.95 -5.45
C LEU A 158 6.77 -5.29 -3.96
N VAL A 159 8.00 -5.39 -3.49
CA VAL A 159 8.33 -5.43 -2.04
C VAL A 159 9.09 -4.17 -1.68
N THR A 160 8.73 -3.52 -0.56
CA THR A 160 9.28 -2.21 -0.16
C THR A 160 10.01 -2.25 1.20
N PRO A 161 11.07 -3.05 1.39
CA PRO A 161 11.79 -3.14 2.66
C PRO A 161 12.60 -1.87 2.94
N ASN A 162 12.66 -1.46 4.21
CA ASN A 162 13.73 -0.56 4.67
C ASN A 162 15.05 -1.33 4.84
N ILE A 163 16.17 -0.65 5.14
CA ILE A 163 17.48 -1.30 5.26
C ILE A 163 17.49 -2.44 6.29
N PRO A 164 17.01 -2.28 7.55
CA PRO A 164 16.93 -3.38 8.50
C PRO A 164 16.06 -4.56 8.02
N GLU A 165 14.94 -4.31 7.38
CA GLU A 165 14.07 -5.34 6.79
C GLU A 165 14.76 -6.05 5.62
N ALA A 166 15.45 -5.30 4.76
CA ALA A 166 16.23 -5.86 3.65
C ALA A 166 17.37 -6.74 4.16
N GLU A 167 18.09 -6.35 5.23
CA GLU A 167 19.11 -7.20 5.87
C GLU A 167 18.53 -8.53 6.35
N VAL A 168 17.35 -8.52 6.97
CA VAL A 168 16.67 -9.73 7.44
C VAL A 168 16.21 -10.61 6.27
N LEU A 169 15.63 -10.01 5.22
CA LEU A 169 15.14 -10.74 4.05
C LEU A 169 16.29 -11.30 3.21
N ALA A 170 17.34 -10.54 3.00
CA ALA A 170 18.52 -11.00 2.24
C ALA A 170 19.46 -11.92 3.05
N GLY A 171 19.35 -11.93 4.39
CA GLY A 171 20.24 -12.68 5.26
C GLY A 171 21.67 -12.13 5.32
N MET A 172 21.86 -10.83 5.05
CA MET A 172 23.16 -10.18 5.01
C MET A 172 23.12 -8.76 5.59
N ARG A 173 24.26 -8.21 5.98
CA ARG A 173 24.37 -6.80 6.41
C ARG A 173 24.51 -5.88 5.20
N ILE A 174 23.99 -4.66 5.32
CA ILE A 174 24.00 -3.62 4.28
C ILE A 174 24.72 -2.37 4.82
N ARG A 175 25.99 -2.18 4.45
CA ARG A 175 26.83 -1.07 4.90
C ARG A 175 27.24 -0.13 3.76
N SER A 176 27.03 -0.57 2.50
CA SER A 176 27.41 0.15 1.30
C SER A 176 26.33 0.13 0.23
N ALA A 177 26.45 0.98 -0.79
CA ALA A 177 25.58 0.97 -1.96
C ALA A 177 25.68 -0.35 -2.75
N ALA A 178 26.88 -0.94 -2.82
CA ALA A 178 27.08 -2.22 -3.49
C ALA A 178 26.36 -3.36 -2.76
N GLU A 179 26.48 -3.44 -1.42
CA GLU A 179 25.78 -4.43 -0.61
C GLU A 179 24.24 -4.26 -0.70
N ARG A 180 23.76 -3.01 -0.83
CA ARG A 180 22.32 -2.75 -1.02
C ARG A 180 21.83 -3.31 -2.36
N ARG A 181 22.60 -3.21 -3.43
CA ARG A 181 22.28 -3.85 -4.74
C ARG A 181 22.26 -5.36 -4.63
N ILE A 182 23.25 -5.95 -3.95
CA ILE A 182 23.32 -7.40 -3.69
C ILE A 182 22.09 -7.86 -2.89
N ALA A 183 21.73 -7.13 -1.83
CA ALA A 183 20.57 -7.45 -1.03
C ALA A 183 19.25 -7.33 -1.83
N ALA A 184 19.11 -6.30 -2.67
CA ALA A 184 17.93 -6.15 -3.53
C ALA A 184 17.79 -7.33 -4.50
N ALA A 185 18.89 -7.76 -5.14
CA ALA A 185 18.90 -8.94 -6.01
C ALA A 185 18.57 -10.24 -5.24
N ALA A 186 19.17 -10.44 -4.06
CA ALA A 186 18.86 -11.59 -3.21
C ALA A 186 17.40 -11.65 -2.75
N ILE A 187 16.76 -10.49 -2.53
CA ILE A 187 15.32 -10.42 -2.21
C ILE A 187 14.49 -10.69 -3.47
N TYR A 188 14.91 -10.20 -4.63
CA TYR A 188 14.25 -10.50 -5.91
C TYR A 188 14.23 -12.01 -6.21
N ASP A 189 15.32 -12.72 -5.90
CA ASP A 189 15.41 -14.19 -6.06
C ASP A 189 14.44 -14.97 -5.15
N LEU A 190 13.82 -14.31 -4.17
CA LEU A 190 12.73 -14.88 -3.37
C LEU A 190 11.38 -14.87 -4.10
N GLY A 191 11.30 -14.30 -5.31
CA GLY A 191 10.18 -14.41 -6.23
C GLY A 191 9.29 -13.18 -6.45
N PRO A 192 9.47 -12.01 -5.78
CA PRO A 192 8.73 -10.81 -6.15
C PRO A 192 9.16 -10.30 -7.53
N ARG A 193 8.29 -9.54 -8.22
CA ARG A 193 8.61 -8.99 -9.53
C ARG A 193 9.54 -7.77 -9.47
N ALA A 194 9.56 -7.06 -8.35
CA ALA A 194 10.45 -5.93 -8.10
C ALA A 194 10.69 -5.72 -6.61
N VAL A 195 11.79 -5.05 -6.27
CA VAL A 195 12.21 -4.76 -4.89
C VAL A 195 12.63 -3.29 -4.79
N LEU A 196 11.95 -2.50 -3.93
CA LEU A 196 12.32 -1.13 -3.60
C LEU A 196 12.94 -1.07 -2.21
N VAL A 197 14.29 -1.06 -2.12
CA VAL A 197 14.99 -0.91 -0.85
C VAL A 197 15.00 0.56 -0.44
N LYS A 198 14.23 0.91 0.62
CA LYS A 198 14.07 2.29 1.12
C LYS A 198 15.33 2.78 1.82
N GLY A 199 15.89 3.91 1.36
CA GLY A 199 17.12 4.50 1.88
C GLY A 199 16.97 5.41 3.12
N GLY A 200 15.77 5.50 3.71
CA GLY A 200 15.44 6.45 4.77
C GLY A 200 16.27 6.35 6.06
N HIS A 201 16.98 5.26 6.29
CA HIS A 201 17.85 5.00 7.46
C HIS A 201 19.33 5.31 7.23
N GLY A 202 19.73 5.73 6.01
CA GLY A 202 21.13 6.06 5.70
C GLY A 202 21.62 7.33 6.42
N ARG A 203 22.94 7.38 6.75
CA ARG A 203 23.63 8.58 7.26
C ARG A 203 24.03 9.44 6.05
N GLY A 204 23.35 10.54 5.77
CA GLY A 204 23.69 11.45 4.65
C GLY A 204 22.62 12.51 4.41
N ALA A 205 22.97 13.51 3.57
CA ALA A 205 22.09 14.64 3.26
C ALA A 205 20.91 14.28 2.33
N GLY A 206 20.91 13.10 1.69
CA GLY A 206 19.90 12.66 0.74
C GLY A 206 19.27 11.32 1.11
N LEU A 207 18.04 11.14 0.70
CA LEU A 207 17.36 9.84 0.63
C LEU A 207 17.77 9.19 -0.69
N ARG A 208 17.99 7.87 -0.68
CA ARG A 208 18.29 7.10 -1.89
C ARG A 208 17.53 5.78 -1.80
N ASP A 209 16.37 5.73 -2.43
CA ASP A 209 15.62 4.49 -2.58
C ASP A 209 16.13 3.76 -3.83
N LEU A 210 16.34 2.46 -3.75
CA LEU A 210 16.89 1.63 -4.80
C LEU A 210 15.86 0.62 -5.26
N LEU A 211 15.38 0.76 -6.50
CA LEU A 211 14.54 -0.24 -7.18
C LEU A 211 15.45 -1.24 -7.94
N PHE A 212 15.06 -2.51 -7.88
CA PHE A 212 15.54 -3.57 -8.77
C PHE A 212 14.32 -4.29 -9.36
N ASP A 213 14.21 -4.29 -10.68
CA ASP A 213 13.08 -4.88 -11.44
C ASP A 213 13.42 -6.25 -12.07
N GLY A 214 14.58 -6.81 -11.67
CA GLY A 214 15.13 -8.05 -12.23
C GLY A 214 16.07 -7.83 -13.42
N ARG A 215 16.15 -6.62 -13.96
CA ARG A 215 17.04 -6.26 -15.10
C ARG A 215 17.90 -5.04 -14.80
N PHE A 216 17.29 -3.99 -14.25
CA PHE A 216 17.92 -2.70 -14.03
C PHE A 216 17.81 -2.27 -12.56
N PHE A 217 18.81 -1.50 -12.14
CA PHE A 217 18.79 -0.80 -10.87
C PHE A 217 18.49 0.67 -11.12
N THR A 218 17.37 1.17 -10.57
CA THR A 218 17.00 2.58 -10.62
C THR A 218 17.11 3.21 -9.23
N GLU A 219 17.80 4.35 -9.11
CA GLU A 219 17.91 5.08 -7.85
C GLU A 219 17.01 6.32 -7.87
N PHE A 220 16.10 6.41 -6.88
CA PHE A 220 15.29 7.59 -6.62
C PHE A 220 15.96 8.41 -5.52
N THR A 221 16.38 9.63 -5.85
CA THR A 221 17.10 10.50 -4.92
C THR A 221 16.27 11.72 -4.56
N ALA A 222 16.28 12.09 -3.28
CA ALA A 222 15.61 13.29 -2.80
C ALA A 222 16.35 13.89 -1.60
N PRO A 223 16.33 15.22 -1.38
CA PRO A 223 16.84 15.82 -0.16
C PRO A 223 16.15 15.26 1.07
N ARG A 224 16.86 15.11 2.19
CA ARG A 224 16.28 14.65 3.45
C ARG A 224 15.45 15.77 4.09
N ILE A 225 14.22 15.47 4.47
CA ILE A 225 13.37 16.36 5.28
C ILE A 225 13.67 16.08 6.75
N ARG A 226 14.08 17.10 7.50
CA ARG A 226 14.33 17.00 8.94
C ARG A 226 13.01 17.19 9.68
N THR A 227 12.35 16.09 10.05
CA THR A 227 11.07 16.12 10.77
C THR A 227 10.99 14.96 11.77
N ARG A 228 10.16 15.13 12.81
CA ARG A 228 9.74 14.05 13.72
C ARG A 228 8.42 13.39 13.26
N ALA A 229 7.80 13.86 12.19
CA ALA A 229 6.57 13.32 11.60
C ALA A 229 6.87 12.04 10.79
N THR A 230 7.45 11.03 11.42
CA THR A 230 7.98 9.83 10.75
C THR A 230 7.18 8.55 11.03
N HIS A 231 6.13 8.61 11.88
CA HIS A 231 5.24 7.48 12.11
C HIS A 231 4.35 7.24 10.90
N GLY A 232 4.25 5.99 10.44
CA GLY A 232 3.44 5.60 9.29
C GLY A 232 4.03 5.91 7.90
N THR A 233 5.25 6.47 7.80
CA THR A 233 5.86 6.82 6.50
C THR A 233 6.01 5.64 5.54
N GLY A 234 6.34 4.44 6.04
CA GLY A 234 6.40 3.20 5.24
C GLY A 234 5.04 2.82 4.69
N CYS A 235 4.01 2.80 5.56
CA CYS A 235 2.63 2.53 5.17
C CYS A 235 2.14 3.56 4.13
N THR A 236 2.38 4.85 4.36
CA THR A 236 2.00 5.92 3.42
C THR A 236 2.66 5.74 2.05
N LEU A 237 3.98 5.45 2.01
CA LEU A 237 4.69 5.25 0.73
C LEU A 237 4.14 4.04 -0.03
N SER A 238 4.05 2.88 0.62
CA SER A 238 3.58 1.65 -0.02
C SER A 238 2.11 1.74 -0.47
N SER A 239 1.27 2.45 0.29
CA SER A 239 -0.13 2.69 -0.07
C SER A 239 -0.28 3.67 -1.22
N ALA A 240 0.55 4.73 -1.28
CA ALA A 240 0.58 5.65 -2.40
C ALA A 240 1.04 4.96 -3.69
N ILE A 241 2.05 4.07 -3.61
CA ILE A 241 2.47 3.26 -4.77
C ILE A 241 1.31 2.36 -5.22
N ALA A 242 0.64 1.66 -4.30
CA ALA A 242 -0.50 0.79 -4.64
C ALA A 242 -1.66 1.59 -5.29
N ALA A 243 -1.96 2.79 -4.78
CA ALA A 243 -2.98 3.66 -5.35
C ALA A 243 -2.61 4.12 -6.77
N ASN A 244 -1.38 4.51 -7.00
CA ASN A 244 -0.90 4.95 -8.32
C ASN A 244 -0.90 3.80 -9.34
N LEU A 245 -0.48 2.59 -8.95
CA LEU A 245 -0.59 1.39 -9.80
C LEU A 245 -2.05 1.07 -10.14
N ALA A 246 -2.97 1.22 -9.18
CA ALA A 246 -4.40 1.03 -9.40
C ALA A 246 -5.00 2.05 -10.39
N LEU A 247 -4.45 3.26 -10.42
CA LEU A 247 -4.80 4.33 -11.36
C LEU A 247 -4.15 4.15 -12.75
N GLY A 248 -3.30 3.14 -12.93
CA GLY A 248 -2.72 2.76 -14.23
C GLY A 248 -1.35 3.36 -14.53
N LEU A 249 -0.67 3.98 -13.55
CA LEU A 249 0.72 4.40 -13.71
C LEU A 249 1.63 3.16 -13.82
N ASP A 250 2.73 3.27 -14.56
CA ASP A 250 3.78 2.26 -14.50
C ASP A 250 4.52 2.29 -13.15
N LEU A 251 5.39 1.29 -12.90
CA LEU A 251 6.02 1.11 -11.60
C LEU A 251 6.92 2.30 -11.21
N ASP A 252 7.72 2.80 -12.14
CA ASP A 252 8.66 3.90 -11.87
C ASP A 252 7.89 5.21 -11.63
N GLU A 253 6.87 5.49 -12.45
CA GLU A 253 5.98 6.63 -12.28
C GLU A 253 5.22 6.57 -10.95
N ALA A 254 4.69 5.39 -10.59
CA ALA A 254 3.99 5.17 -9.32
C ALA A 254 4.89 5.43 -8.11
N ILE A 255 6.17 5.01 -8.16
CA ILE A 255 7.16 5.25 -7.11
C ILE A 255 7.50 6.75 -7.02
N VAL A 256 7.76 7.42 -8.14
CA VAL A 256 8.06 8.86 -8.17
C VAL A 256 6.90 9.68 -7.59
N ALA A 257 5.67 9.40 -8.02
CA ALA A 257 4.47 10.07 -7.52
C ALA A 257 4.29 9.85 -6.00
N ALA A 258 4.48 8.62 -5.53
CA ALA A 258 4.38 8.27 -4.11
C ALA A 258 5.46 8.95 -3.26
N ILE A 259 6.70 9.06 -3.74
CA ILE A 259 7.77 9.79 -3.06
C ILE A 259 7.42 11.28 -2.96
N ARG A 260 6.91 11.90 -4.03
CA ARG A 260 6.48 13.31 -4.02
C ARG A 260 5.36 13.53 -3.00
N TYR A 261 4.34 12.68 -3.01
CA TYR A 261 3.22 12.74 -2.07
C TYR A 261 3.70 12.62 -0.61
N LEU A 262 4.50 11.58 -0.29
CA LEU A 262 5.03 11.41 1.06
C LEU A 262 5.87 12.62 1.50
N ARG A 263 6.69 13.17 0.62
CA ARG A 263 7.52 14.34 0.93
C ARG A 263 6.69 15.55 1.28
N ALA A 264 5.67 15.88 0.48
CA ALA A 264 4.76 16.97 0.76
C ALA A 264 4.05 16.78 2.12
N GLY A 265 3.61 15.56 2.43
CA GLY A 265 3.04 15.22 3.73
C GLY A 265 4.03 15.36 4.90
N LEU A 266 5.32 15.04 4.69
CA LEU A 266 6.37 15.19 5.72
C LEU A 266 6.71 16.67 6.00
N GLU A 267 6.71 17.53 4.98
CA GLU A 267 6.93 18.97 5.11
C GLU A 267 5.83 19.64 5.97
N ARG A 268 4.60 19.13 5.87
CA ARG A 268 3.42 19.59 6.64
C ARG A 268 3.07 18.70 7.82
N GLY A 269 4.00 17.86 8.29
CA GLY A 269 3.79 16.83 9.29
C GLY A 269 2.97 17.27 10.50
N ARG A 270 2.08 16.42 10.99
CA ARG A 270 1.16 16.67 12.10
C ARG A 270 1.60 15.93 13.37
N PHE A 271 1.33 16.52 14.53
CA PHE A 271 1.75 16.02 15.84
C PHE A 271 0.53 15.83 16.76
N PRO A 272 -0.29 14.78 16.57
CA PRO A 272 -1.51 14.59 17.35
C PRO A 272 -1.25 14.20 18.82
N GLY A 273 -0.03 13.75 19.14
CA GLY A 273 0.39 13.34 20.47
C GLY A 273 1.80 13.81 20.80
N SER A 274 2.33 13.37 21.95
CA SER A 274 3.64 13.80 22.45
C SER A 274 4.83 13.02 21.86
N GLY A 275 4.58 11.94 21.12
CA GLY A 275 5.61 11.10 20.50
C GLY A 275 6.00 11.52 19.09
N PHE A 276 6.10 10.54 18.19
CA PHE A 276 6.35 10.79 16.76
C PHE A 276 5.11 11.39 16.08
N GLY A 277 5.33 12.39 15.23
CA GLY A 277 4.29 12.90 14.35
C GLY A 277 4.05 11.98 13.16
N VAL A 278 3.01 12.29 12.38
CA VAL A 278 2.56 11.58 11.18
C VAL A 278 2.66 12.50 9.96
N PRO A 279 2.82 11.97 8.74
CA PRO A 279 2.66 12.76 7.53
C PRO A 279 1.27 13.38 7.46
N ASP A 280 1.15 14.59 6.91
CA ASP A 280 -0.15 15.12 6.49
C ASP A 280 -0.59 14.36 5.24
N HIS A 281 -1.74 13.68 5.32
CA HIS A 281 -2.25 12.89 4.19
C HIS A 281 -2.97 13.74 3.14
N PHE A 282 -3.25 15.01 3.41
CA PHE A 282 -3.87 15.95 2.47
C PHE A 282 -3.00 17.19 2.26
N PRO A 283 -1.74 17.02 1.77
CA PRO A 283 -0.77 18.11 1.72
C PRO A 283 -1.08 19.18 0.67
N TRP A 284 -2.05 18.93 -0.21
CA TRP A 284 -2.43 19.83 -1.30
C TRP A 284 -3.68 20.69 -0.99
N GLU A 285 -4.31 20.46 0.17
CA GLU A 285 -5.46 21.22 0.66
C GLU A 285 -5.06 22.46 1.47
#